data_93038d3baaabe355380b06aa5d613c6c
#
_entry.id   93038d3baaabe355380b06aa5d613c6c
#
_cell.length_a   1.000
_cell.length_b   1.000
_cell.length_c   1.000
_cell.angle_alpha   90.00
_cell.angle_beta   90.00
_cell.angle_gamma   90.00
#
_symmetry.space_group_name_H-M   'P 1'
#
loop_
_entity.id
_entity.type
_entity.pdbx_description
1 polymer ?
#
loop_
_entity_poly.entity_id
_entity_poly.type
_entity_poly.pdbx_seq_one_letter_code
_entity_poly.pdbx_strand_id
1 'polypeptide(L)'
;MRVAIHTLGCKVNQYESQAMEEILTARGHTLVPFEDPADVYIVNSCTVTATSDKKSRQAVRQARKRAPEALVALCGCYPQVSPEDARKIDADLIGGSGDRLGFLDLLEQMAGVKPQAEPVERLDDPFRRRVFEALPAGGLEGRTRAMLKVEDGCTNFCTYCIIPYARGAVRSLPADQAAEQAKGLARQGYRELVITGIELSTYGRDLPGRPDLASLIEAVCHAVPEMRVRLGSLEPRTVTEDFCARLAALPNLCPHFHLSLQSGSDTVLARMKRKYTTQRFLESVRLLRAHFDRPALTTDLIVGFPGETEEEFQETLAFLQRCAFAQMHIFPYSRRQGTPAASMPGQLSNAEKASRAHRGAELAQAMERSWLTGWIGQTVPVLFEEEKEGFWRGHTPQYIEVRVKGEHLHNQLRPVTITAAGDSLAYGTVKEEQP
;
A
#
# COMPACT_ATOMS: atom_id res chain seq x y z
N MET A 1 -6.32 20.53 20.93
CA MET A 1 -5.90 21.21 19.69
C MET A 1 -6.67 20.64 18.51
N ARG A 2 -6.87 21.42 17.46
CA ARG A 2 -7.36 20.95 16.16
C ARG A 2 -6.15 20.48 15.35
N VAL A 3 -6.16 19.24 14.93
CA VAL A 3 -5.05 18.62 14.20
C VAL A 3 -5.51 18.14 12.84
N ALA A 4 -4.78 18.47 11.79
CA ALA A 4 -5.01 18.05 10.42
C ALA A 4 -3.85 17.16 9.93
N ILE A 5 -4.14 16.00 9.37
CA ILE A 5 -3.13 15.08 8.86
C ILE A 5 -3.29 14.89 7.35
N HIS A 6 -2.21 15.07 6.60
CA HIS A 6 -2.15 14.78 5.18
C HIS A 6 -1.20 13.61 4.91
N THR A 7 -1.72 12.56 4.30
CA THR A 7 -0.96 11.33 4.03
C THR A 7 -0.61 11.20 2.57
N LEU A 8 0.66 10.99 2.29
CA LEU A 8 1.17 10.65 0.97
C LEU A 8 1.82 9.27 1.02
N GLY A 9 1.65 8.47 -0.03
CA GLY A 9 2.43 7.25 -0.22
C GLY A 9 1.63 5.95 -0.14
N CYS A 10 2.25 4.94 0.47
CA CYS A 10 1.78 3.55 0.46
C CYS A 10 0.80 3.23 1.61
N LYS A 11 0.30 1.99 1.62
CA LYS A 11 -0.57 1.47 2.68
C LYS A 11 0.05 1.55 4.07
N VAL A 12 1.39 1.41 4.17
CA VAL A 12 2.09 1.57 5.45
C VAL A 12 2.00 3.00 5.97
N ASN A 13 2.20 4.02 5.10
CA ASN A 13 2.00 5.41 5.50
C ASN A 13 0.55 5.69 5.90
N GLN A 14 -0.42 5.10 5.21
CA GLN A 14 -1.84 5.23 5.57
C GLN A 14 -2.13 4.63 6.94
N TYR A 15 -1.61 3.42 7.23
CA TYR A 15 -1.71 2.80 8.54
C TYR A 15 -1.07 3.70 9.64
N GLU A 16 0.13 4.21 9.39
CA GLU A 16 0.82 5.08 10.35
C GLU A 16 0.07 6.38 10.63
N SER A 17 -0.57 6.96 9.60
CA SER A 17 -1.42 8.14 9.79
C SER A 17 -2.68 7.82 10.58
N GLN A 18 -3.36 6.72 10.28
CA GLN A 18 -4.52 6.27 11.03
C GLN A 18 -4.19 6.04 12.51
N ALA A 19 -3.03 5.42 12.77
CA ALA A 19 -2.56 5.24 14.15
C ALA A 19 -2.28 6.57 14.86
N MET A 20 -1.68 7.53 14.17
CA MET A 20 -1.48 8.89 14.73
C MET A 20 -2.81 9.59 15.00
N GLU A 21 -3.79 9.46 14.10
CA GLU A 21 -5.16 9.98 14.28
C GLU A 21 -5.83 9.39 15.52
N GLU A 22 -5.75 8.06 15.71
CA GLU A 22 -6.30 7.37 16.87
C GLU A 22 -5.64 7.83 18.19
N ILE A 23 -4.30 7.88 18.20
CA ILE A 23 -3.53 8.32 19.37
C ILE A 23 -3.89 9.76 19.75
N LEU A 24 -3.92 10.67 18.79
CA LEU A 24 -4.26 12.08 19.01
C LEU A 24 -5.70 12.25 19.52
N THR A 25 -6.64 11.50 18.96
CA THR A 25 -8.04 11.49 19.42
C THR A 25 -8.14 10.99 20.86
N ALA A 26 -7.44 9.90 21.20
CA ALA A 26 -7.39 9.36 22.57
C ALA A 26 -6.75 10.33 23.58
N ARG A 27 -5.86 11.20 23.12
CA ARG A 27 -5.24 12.28 23.92
C ARG A 27 -6.09 13.55 24.00
N GLY A 28 -7.32 13.54 23.45
CA GLY A 28 -8.27 14.65 23.54
C GLY A 28 -8.10 15.74 22.48
N HIS A 29 -7.41 15.45 21.37
CA HIS A 29 -7.33 16.36 20.23
C HIS A 29 -8.49 16.14 19.26
N THR A 30 -8.84 17.17 18.50
CA THR A 30 -9.90 17.12 17.47
C THR A 30 -9.28 17.02 16.10
N LEU A 31 -9.59 15.95 15.37
CA LEU A 31 -9.18 15.82 13.98
C LEU A 31 -10.05 16.68 13.06
N VAL A 32 -9.43 17.36 12.12
CA VAL A 32 -10.12 18.20 11.13
C VAL A 32 -9.59 17.90 9.73
N PRO A 33 -10.38 18.13 8.66
CA PRO A 33 -9.89 18.03 7.29
C PRO A 33 -8.65 18.90 7.07
N PHE A 34 -7.75 18.45 6.19
CA PHE A 34 -6.50 19.17 5.93
C PHE A 34 -6.73 20.54 5.26
N GLU A 35 -7.87 20.72 4.65
CA GLU A 35 -8.32 21.97 4.03
C GLU A 35 -8.85 22.98 5.03
N ASP A 36 -9.18 22.56 6.25
CA ASP A 36 -9.72 23.41 7.30
C ASP A 36 -8.61 24.08 8.11
N PRO A 37 -8.89 25.21 8.79
CA PRO A 37 -7.98 25.80 9.76
C PRO A 37 -7.71 24.80 10.93
N ALA A 38 -6.43 24.61 11.25
CA ALA A 38 -5.99 23.75 12.35
C ALA A 38 -4.88 24.43 13.16
N ASP A 39 -4.71 24.02 14.42
CA ASP A 39 -3.60 24.48 15.28
C ASP A 39 -2.29 23.77 14.87
N VAL A 40 -2.42 22.53 14.36
CA VAL A 40 -1.32 21.65 13.98
C VAL A 40 -1.62 20.99 12.64
N TYR A 41 -0.65 21.01 11.73
CA TYR A 41 -0.67 20.25 10.48
C TYR A 41 0.44 19.22 10.46
N ILE A 42 0.10 17.97 10.22
CA ILE A 42 1.05 16.86 10.06
C ILE A 42 1.04 16.40 8.60
N VAL A 43 2.20 16.40 7.94
CA VAL A 43 2.37 15.83 6.60
C VAL A 43 3.17 14.53 6.72
N ASN A 44 2.50 13.38 6.62
CA ASN A 44 3.15 12.07 6.56
C ASN A 44 3.56 11.79 5.10
N SER A 45 4.84 11.91 4.83
CA SER A 45 5.41 12.04 3.49
C SER A 45 5.88 10.73 2.89
N CYS A 46 5.90 10.69 1.57
CA CYS A 46 6.45 9.60 0.75
C CYS A 46 7.67 10.07 -0.04
N THR A 47 8.56 9.12 -0.39
CA THR A 47 9.76 9.38 -1.19
C THR A 47 9.99 8.34 -2.30
N VAL A 48 9.01 7.49 -2.60
CA VAL A 48 9.14 6.44 -3.63
C VAL A 48 9.42 7.03 -5.01
N THR A 49 8.81 8.17 -5.34
CA THR A 49 9.02 8.88 -6.60
C THR A 49 9.41 10.35 -6.37
N ALA A 50 10.07 10.97 -7.35
CA ALA A 50 10.35 12.41 -7.33
C ALA A 50 9.07 13.27 -7.25
N THR A 51 7.98 12.78 -7.84
CA THR A 51 6.67 13.40 -7.75
C THR A 51 6.14 13.39 -6.32
N SER A 52 6.36 12.30 -5.58
CA SER A 52 5.96 12.20 -4.17
C SER A 52 6.69 13.24 -3.29
N ASP A 53 7.99 13.43 -3.51
CA ASP A 53 8.74 14.48 -2.81
C ASP A 53 8.19 15.88 -3.12
N LYS A 54 7.88 16.16 -4.40
CA LYS A 54 7.27 17.43 -4.81
C LYS A 54 5.92 17.66 -4.11
N LYS A 55 5.06 16.63 -4.06
CA LYS A 55 3.76 16.69 -3.38
C LYS A 55 3.92 16.90 -1.88
N SER A 56 4.91 16.25 -1.22
CA SER A 56 5.21 16.44 0.20
C SER A 56 5.58 17.90 0.51
N ARG A 57 6.49 18.48 -0.28
CA ARG A 57 6.86 19.91 -0.15
C ARG A 57 5.68 20.84 -0.40
N GLN A 58 4.83 20.51 -1.37
CA GLN A 58 3.64 21.30 -1.68
C GLN A 58 2.63 21.27 -0.52
N ALA A 59 2.39 20.12 0.11
CA ALA A 59 1.49 19.99 1.24
C ALA A 59 1.94 20.84 2.44
N VAL A 60 3.24 20.83 2.78
CA VAL A 60 3.79 21.68 3.84
C VAL A 60 3.58 23.16 3.53
N ARG A 61 3.89 23.60 2.30
CA ARG A 61 3.67 25.00 1.89
C ARG A 61 2.20 25.41 1.92
N GLN A 62 1.29 24.51 1.58
CA GLN A 62 -0.15 24.75 1.66
C GLN A 62 -0.62 24.90 3.11
N ALA A 63 -0.13 24.05 4.02
CA ALA A 63 -0.41 24.15 5.44
C ALA A 63 0.04 25.51 6.01
N ARG A 64 1.30 25.89 5.76
CA ARG A 64 1.86 27.18 6.23
C ARG A 64 1.11 28.38 5.65
N LYS A 65 0.76 28.35 4.34
CA LYS A 65 -0.01 29.43 3.72
C LYS A 65 -1.41 29.58 4.33
N ARG A 66 -2.04 28.44 4.70
CA ARG A 66 -3.39 28.41 5.27
C ARG A 66 -3.44 28.95 6.71
N ALA A 67 -2.46 28.57 7.50
CA ALA A 67 -2.35 28.95 8.90
C ALA A 67 -0.88 29.30 9.26
N PRO A 68 -0.46 30.55 9.06
CA PRO A 68 0.93 30.98 9.29
C PRO A 68 1.45 30.72 10.70
N GLU A 69 0.57 30.80 11.71
CA GLU A 69 0.91 30.59 13.12
C GLU A 69 0.75 29.15 13.61
N ALA A 70 0.22 28.26 12.77
CA ALA A 70 0.05 26.85 13.15
C ALA A 70 1.39 26.12 13.18
N LEU A 71 1.49 25.11 14.04
CA LEU A 71 2.61 24.18 14.04
C LEU A 71 2.54 23.27 12.81
N VAL A 72 3.54 23.30 11.94
CA VAL A 72 3.61 22.48 10.76
C VAL A 72 4.70 21.41 10.93
N ALA A 73 4.29 20.15 10.95
CA ALA A 73 5.16 18.99 11.16
C ALA A 73 5.26 18.14 9.89
N LEU A 74 6.47 17.81 9.50
CA LEU A 74 6.77 16.92 8.37
C LEU A 74 7.37 15.62 8.91
N CYS A 75 6.80 14.46 8.55
CA CYS A 75 7.37 13.17 8.92
C CYS A 75 7.32 12.16 7.75
N GLY A 76 7.81 10.95 7.97
CA GLY A 76 7.75 9.87 6.99
C GLY A 76 9.04 9.63 6.22
N CYS A 77 8.90 9.05 5.02
CA CYS A 77 10.06 8.58 4.27
C CYS A 77 10.89 9.72 3.64
N TYR A 78 10.27 10.85 3.28
CA TYR A 78 10.98 11.94 2.63
C TYR A 78 12.05 12.59 3.52
N PRO A 79 11.75 13.07 4.73
CA PRO A 79 12.78 13.63 5.61
C PRO A 79 13.80 12.58 6.07
N GLN A 80 13.42 11.33 6.17
CA GLN A 80 14.35 10.24 6.52
C GLN A 80 15.46 10.05 5.48
N VAL A 81 15.14 10.18 4.19
CA VAL A 81 16.08 9.96 3.08
C VAL A 81 16.81 11.24 2.68
N SER A 82 16.13 12.39 2.77
CA SER A 82 16.62 13.68 2.31
C SER A 82 16.51 14.73 3.41
N PRO A 83 17.21 14.56 4.56
CA PRO A 83 17.10 15.48 5.69
C PRO A 83 17.52 16.91 5.35
N GLU A 84 18.58 17.07 4.54
CA GLU A 84 19.08 18.37 4.10
C GLU A 84 18.04 19.17 3.27
N ASP A 85 17.28 18.48 2.43
CA ASP A 85 16.21 19.11 1.67
C ASP A 85 14.97 19.35 2.53
N ALA A 86 14.72 18.49 3.50
CA ALA A 86 13.63 18.68 4.47
C ALA A 86 13.84 19.91 5.34
N ARG A 87 15.08 20.21 5.77
CA ARG A 87 15.43 21.43 6.52
C ARG A 87 15.16 22.74 5.78
N LYS A 88 15.15 22.71 4.44
CA LYS A 88 14.86 23.87 3.60
C LYS A 88 13.36 24.15 3.43
N ILE A 89 12.51 23.28 4.00
CA ILE A 89 11.06 23.44 3.93
C ILE A 89 10.59 24.13 5.20
N ASP A 90 9.59 24.96 5.09
CA ASP A 90 9.01 25.72 6.20
C ASP A 90 8.15 24.82 7.11
N ALA A 91 8.80 23.86 7.79
CA ALA A 91 8.23 22.99 8.81
C ALA A 91 8.92 23.25 10.14
N ASP A 92 8.15 23.26 11.23
CA ASP A 92 8.65 23.51 12.59
C ASP A 92 9.21 22.24 13.24
N LEU A 93 8.65 21.07 12.87
CA LEU A 93 9.08 19.75 13.34
C LEU A 93 9.33 18.83 12.16
N ILE A 94 10.49 18.17 12.17
CA ILE A 94 10.90 17.19 11.16
C ILE A 94 11.12 15.83 11.84
N GLY A 95 10.27 14.85 11.52
CA GLY A 95 10.37 13.47 12.00
C GLY A 95 10.74 12.47 10.91
N GLY A 96 11.38 11.39 11.29
CA GLY A 96 11.71 10.29 10.39
C GLY A 96 10.52 9.38 10.04
N SER A 97 10.84 8.19 9.55
CA SER A 97 9.89 7.14 9.18
C SER A 97 9.57 6.16 10.31
N GLY A 98 10.10 6.35 11.51
CA GLY A 98 9.86 5.56 12.72
C GLY A 98 9.59 6.46 13.91
N ASP A 99 9.40 5.81 15.10
CA ASP A 99 9.19 6.50 16.38
C ASP A 99 8.02 7.50 16.33
N ARG A 100 6.86 7.00 15.91
CA ARG A 100 5.63 7.81 15.80
C ARG A 100 5.17 8.34 17.15
N LEU A 101 5.28 7.53 18.21
CA LEU A 101 4.91 7.97 19.56
C LEU A 101 5.76 9.15 20.02
N GLY A 102 7.09 9.02 19.97
CA GLY A 102 7.96 10.11 20.34
C GLY A 102 7.87 11.34 19.44
N PHE A 103 7.51 11.17 18.17
CA PHE A 103 7.20 12.29 17.28
C PHE A 103 5.96 13.05 17.75
N LEU A 104 4.87 12.35 18.13
CA LEU A 104 3.66 12.96 18.66
C LEU A 104 3.88 13.61 20.02
N ASP A 105 4.68 12.99 20.91
CA ASP A 105 5.02 13.57 22.22
C ASP A 105 5.75 14.91 22.06
N LEU A 106 6.70 14.96 21.10
CA LEU A 106 7.44 16.19 20.82
C LEU A 106 6.56 17.25 20.15
N LEU A 107 5.66 16.85 19.27
CA LEU A 107 4.67 17.72 18.65
C LEU A 107 3.79 18.41 19.70
N GLU A 108 3.30 17.67 20.69
CA GLU A 108 2.48 18.22 21.78
C GLU A 108 3.27 19.18 22.69
N GLN A 109 4.54 18.88 22.96
CA GLN A 109 5.43 19.77 23.72
C GLN A 109 5.71 21.09 23.01
N MET A 110 5.76 21.06 21.67
CA MET A 110 5.97 22.26 20.85
C MET A 110 4.68 23.08 20.65
N ALA A 111 3.52 22.50 20.88
CA ALA A 111 2.25 23.16 20.67
C ALA A 111 2.07 24.34 21.65
N GLY A 112 1.78 25.52 21.09
CA GLY A 112 1.70 26.77 21.86
C GLY A 112 3.04 27.45 22.15
N VAL A 113 4.16 26.86 21.71
CA VAL A 113 5.49 27.50 21.72
C VAL A 113 5.69 28.24 20.39
N LYS A 114 6.26 29.45 20.45
CA LYS A 114 6.55 30.20 19.19
C LYS A 114 7.51 29.39 18.31
N PRO A 115 7.27 29.39 16.98
CA PRO A 115 8.17 28.74 16.01
C PRO A 115 9.62 29.18 16.25
N GLN A 116 10.52 28.22 16.20
CA GLN A 116 11.97 28.49 16.30
C GLN A 116 12.50 28.88 14.92
N ALA A 117 13.68 29.53 14.88
CA ALA A 117 14.31 29.90 13.62
C ALA A 117 14.77 28.67 12.80
N GLU A 118 15.00 27.55 13.46
CA GLU A 118 15.35 26.27 12.84
C GLU A 118 14.37 25.19 13.28
N PRO A 119 14.05 24.20 12.39
CA PRO A 119 13.14 23.12 12.73
C PRO A 119 13.72 22.23 13.84
N VAL A 120 12.84 21.76 14.72
CA VAL A 120 13.22 20.68 15.67
C VAL A 120 13.25 19.37 14.91
N GLU A 121 14.30 18.59 15.12
CA GLU A 121 14.47 17.32 14.39
C GLU A 121 14.37 16.10 15.30
N ARG A 122 13.65 15.09 14.81
CA ARG A 122 13.62 13.75 15.41
C ARG A 122 13.89 12.71 14.31
N LEU A 123 15.15 12.62 13.91
CA LEU A 123 15.64 11.67 12.90
C LEU A 123 16.57 10.67 13.58
N ASP A 124 16.49 9.41 13.18
CA ASP A 124 17.35 8.33 13.64
C ASP A 124 17.99 7.60 12.45
N ASP A 125 18.92 6.70 12.73
CA ASP A 125 19.46 5.79 11.73
C ASP A 125 18.51 4.59 11.56
N PRO A 126 17.78 4.45 10.42
CA PRO A 126 16.82 3.37 10.22
C PRO A 126 17.48 1.98 10.23
N PHE A 127 18.79 1.88 9.95
CA PHE A 127 19.53 0.62 10.00
C PHE A 127 19.86 0.15 11.43
N ARG A 128 19.68 1.01 12.43
CA ARG A 128 19.85 0.64 13.84
C ARG A 128 18.56 0.17 14.50
N ARG A 129 17.41 0.34 13.83
CA ARG A 129 16.11 -0.13 14.36
C ARG A 129 16.08 -1.66 14.41
N ARG A 130 15.66 -2.22 15.54
CA ARG A 130 15.59 -3.68 15.77
C ARG A 130 14.21 -4.15 16.23
N VAL A 131 13.39 -3.24 16.74
CA VAL A 131 12.06 -3.55 17.29
C VAL A 131 10.99 -3.05 16.33
N PHE A 132 9.96 -3.86 16.12
CA PHE A 132 8.78 -3.43 15.40
C PHE A 132 8.02 -2.41 16.24
N GLU A 133 7.67 -1.29 15.66
CA GLU A 133 6.83 -0.27 16.29
C GLU A 133 5.36 -0.70 16.16
N ALA A 134 4.83 -1.31 17.23
CA ALA A 134 3.42 -1.67 17.31
C ALA A 134 2.60 -0.41 17.60
N LEU A 135 1.86 0.06 16.61
CA LEU A 135 0.93 1.18 16.72
C LEU A 135 -0.51 0.64 16.79
N PRO A 136 -1.46 1.39 17.35
CA PRO A 136 -2.86 1.02 17.31
C PRO A 136 -3.34 0.89 15.87
N ALA A 137 -4.30 0.00 15.64
CA ALA A 137 -4.89 -0.24 14.33
C ALA A 137 -6.40 0.02 14.39
N GLY A 138 -6.93 0.76 13.41
CA GLY A 138 -8.36 1.08 13.34
C GLY A 138 -8.67 2.53 13.71
N GLY A 139 -9.72 2.75 14.49
CA GLY A 139 -10.07 4.05 15.08
C GLY A 139 -10.79 5.04 14.16
N LEU A 140 -11.01 4.72 12.88
CA LEU A 140 -11.71 5.61 11.96
C LEU A 140 -13.18 5.19 11.78
N GLU A 141 -14.07 6.03 12.28
CA GLU A 141 -15.51 5.87 12.06
C GLU A 141 -15.86 5.87 10.56
N GLY A 142 -16.84 5.05 10.19
CA GLY A 142 -17.36 4.98 8.83
C GLY A 142 -16.48 4.23 7.83
N ARG A 143 -15.38 3.59 8.24
CA ARG A 143 -14.58 2.73 7.36
C ARG A 143 -14.96 1.26 7.52
N THR A 144 -15.04 0.57 6.38
CA THR A 144 -15.37 -0.87 6.32
C THR A 144 -14.14 -1.75 6.32
N ARG A 145 -12.99 -1.20 5.90
CA ARG A 145 -11.69 -1.89 5.80
C ARG A 145 -10.66 -1.26 6.72
N ALA A 146 -9.93 -2.09 7.47
CA ALA A 146 -8.79 -1.70 8.28
C ALA A 146 -7.48 -2.21 7.68
N MET A 147 -6.38 -1.53 7.98
CA MET A 147 -5.04 -1.99 7.66
C MET A 147 -4.37 -2.52 8.91
N LEU A 148 -3.65 -3.62 8.79
CA LEU A 148 -2.80 -4.17 9.83
C LEU A 148 -1.36 -4.26 9.30
N LYS A 149 -0.49 -3.41 9.80
CA LYS A 149 0.94 -3.46 9.50
C LYS A 149 1.57 -4.57 10.33
N VAL A 150 2.13 -5.56 9.66
CA VAL A 150 2.76 -6.73 10.31
C VAL A 150 4.26 -6.80 10.08
N GLU A 151 4.77 -5.99 9.14
CA GLU A 151 6.18 -5.95 8.79
C GLU A 151 6.59 -4.53 8.40
N ASP A 152 7.82 -4.14 8.71
CA ASP A 152 8.44 -2.88 8.31
C ASP A 152 9.92 -3.11 7.99
N GLY A 153 10.42 -2.36 7.02
CA GLY A 153 11.80 -2.45 6.56
C GLY A 153 11.97 -3.37 5.36
N CYS A 154 13.10 -3.21 4.66
CA CYS A 154 13.44 -4.02 3.49
C CYS A 154 14.95 -4.04 3.28
N THR A 155 15.51 -5.23 3.05
CA THR A 155 16.94 -5.42 2.76
C THR A 155 17.20 -5.98 1.36
N ASN A 156 16.24 -5.84 0.43
CA ASN A 156 16.41 -6.32 -0.94
C ASN A 156 17.37 -5.45 -1.77
N PHE A 157 17.45 -4.14 -1.48
CA PHE A 157 18.31 -3.20 -2.18
C PHE A 157 18.21 -3.28 -3.71
N CYS A 158 16.95 -3.37 -4.22
CA CYS A 158 16.70 -3.26 -5.65
C CYS A 158 17.29 -1.95 -6.17
N THR A 159 17.92 -1.96 -7.34
CA THR A 159 18.74 -0.84 -7.82
C THR A 159 18.00 0.48 -7.99
N TYR A 160 16.68 0.43 -8.18
CA TYR A 160 15.81 1.62 -8.31
C TYR A 160 15.21 2.10 -6.99
N CYS A 161 15.32 1.30 -5.91
CA CYS A 161 14.49 1.47 -4.72
C CYS A 161 15.23 2.22 -3.60
N ILE A 162 14.61 3.28 -3.12
CA ILE A 162 15.12 4.09 -2.00
C ILE A 162 14.62 3.61 -0.63
N ILE A 163 13.64 2.71 -0.60
CA ILE A 163 12.94 2.30 0.63
C ILE A 163 13.86 1.65 1.68
N PRO A 164 14.88 0.84 1.35
CA PRO A 164 15.82 0.34 2.36
C PRO A 164 16.46 1.48 3.20
N TYR A 165 16.76 2.59 2.57
CA TYR A 165 17.37 3.76 3.23
C TYR A 165 16.36 4.56 4.06
N ALA A 166 15.08 4.46 3.75
CA ALA A 166 14.01 5.08 4.52
C ALA A 166 13.56 4.23 5.71
N ARG A 167 13.48 2.91 5.53
CA ARG A 167 12.82 2.01 6.49
C ARG A 167 13.78 1.09 7.26
N GLY A 168 14.99 0.84 6.70
CA GLY A 168 16.04 0.06 7.34
C GLY A 168 15.80 -1.45 7.36
N ALA A 169 16.28 -2.11 8.42
CA ALA A 169 16.20 -3.56 8.58
C ALA A 169 14.78 -4.07 8.75
N VAL A 170 14.54 -5.32 8.39
CA VAL A 170 13.26 -6.02 8.57
C VAL A 170 12.92 -6.11 10.06
N ARG A 171 11.70 -5.79 10.40
CA ARG A 171 11.10 -5.90 11.73
C ARG A 171 9.66 -6.39 11.57
N SER A 172 9.32 -7.42 12.31
CA SER A 172 8.05 -8.11 12.19
C SER A 172 7.23 -8.05 13.48
N LEU A 173 5.92 -7.90 13.36
CA LEU A 173 4.98 -8.02 14.47
C LEU A 173 4.78 -9.52 14.76
N PRO A 174 4.93 -10.02 16.01
CA PRO A 174 4.62 -11.39 16.35
C PRO A 174 3.18 -11.79 15.98
N ALA A 175 2.99 -13.03 15.54
CA ALA A 175 1.71 -13.50 15.01
C ALA A 175 0.56 -13.45 16.03
N ASP A 176 0.85 -13.72 17.30
CA ASP A 176 -0.10 -13.60 18.40
C ASP A 176 -0.57 -12.15 18.61
N GLN A 177 0.34 -11.19 18.55
CA GLN A 177 0.00 -9.77 18.63
C GLN A 177 -0.79 -9.31 17.39
N ALA A 178 -0.44 -9.78 16.20
CA ALA A 178 -1.19 -9.51 14.98
C ALA A 178 -2.64 -10.06 15.08
N ALA A 179 -2.81 -11.26 15.60
CA ALA A 179 -4.11 -11.87 15.84
C ALA A 179 -4.95 -11.08 16.85
N GLU A 180 -4.35 -10.61 17.94
CA GLU A 180 -5.07 -9.77 18.93
C GLU A 180 -5.47 -8.40 18.35
N GLN A 181 -4.61 -7.75 17.57
CA GLN A 181 -4.98 -6.52 16.86
C GLN A 181 -6.13 -6.77 15.88
N ALA A 182 -6.11 -7.88 15.13
CA ALA A 182 -7.18 -8.26 14.23
C ALA A 182 -8.53 -8.44 14.96
N LYS A 183 -8.53 -9.12 16.11
CA LYS A 183 -9.74 -9.24 16.96
C LYS A 183 -10.24 -7.88 17.45
N GLY A 184 -9.32 -6.97 17.80
CA GLY A 184 -9.65 -5.59 18.16
C GLY A 184 -10.39 -4.87 17.04
N LEU A 185 -9.91 -4.99 15.81
CA LEU A 185 -10.54 -4.42 14.60
C LEU A 185 -11.91 -5.04 14.31
N ALA A 186 -12.06 -6.37 14.47
CA ALA A 186 -13.36 -7.04 14.32
C ALA A 186 -14.40 -6.48 15.32
N ARG A 187 -13.99 -6.29 16.59
CA ARG A 187 -14.86 -5.70 17.63
C ARG A 187 -15.25 -4.24 17.32
N GLN A 188 -14.43 -3.49 16.59
CA GLN A 188 -14.74 -2.14 16.10
C GLN A 188 -15.69 -2.15 14.89
N GLY A 189 -16.08 -3.31 14.37
CA GLY A 189 -17.06 -3.44 13.29
C GLY A 189 -16.48 -3.44 11.88
N TYR A 190 -15.16 -3.49 11.73
CA TYR A 190 -14.54 -3.66 10.40
C TYR A 190 -14.89 -5.04 9.81
N ARG A 191 -15.12 -5.08 8.50
CA ARG A 191 -15.50 -6.29 7.76
C ARG A 191 -14.39 -6.85 6.89
N GLU A 192 -13.38 -6.07 6.60
CA GLU A 192 -12.19 -6.52 5.87
C GLU A 192 -10.91 -6.01 6.52
N LEU A 193 -9.91 -6.88 6.63
CA LEU A 193 -8.57 -6.60 7.10
C LEU A 193 -7.57 -6.71 5.96
N VAL A 194 -6.73 -5.70 5.78
CA VAL A 194 -5.64 -5.73 4.80
C VAL A 194 -4.32 -5.89 5.54
N ILE A 195 -3.73 -7.08 5.51
CA ILE A 195 -2.37 -7.34 6.01
C ILE A 195 -1.38 -6.59 5.12
N THR A 196 -0.59 -5.71 5.70
CA THR A 196 0.35 -4.86 4.97
C THR A 196 1.73 -4.82 5.60
N GLY A 197 2.72 -4.50 4.79
CA GLY A 197 4.12 -4.32 5.18
C GLY A 197 4.89 -3.65 4.04
N ILE A 198 6.16 -3.38 4.28
CA ILE A 198 7.07 -2.88 3.24
C ILE A 198 7.47 -4.02 2.29
N GLU A 199 7.75 -5.21 2.85
CA GLU A 199 8.08 -6.42 2.08
C GLU A 199 7.61 -7.66 2.84
N LEU A 200 6.33 -8.00 2.73
CA LEU A 200 5.70 -9.11 3.45
C LEU A 200 6.43 -10.44 3.31
N SER A 201 7.10 -10.66 2.16
CA SER A 201 7.87 -11.88 1.90
C SER A 201 9.10 -12.04 2.79
N THR A 202 9.43 -11.03 3.59
CA THR A 202 10.53 -11.07 4.55
C THR A 202 10.06 -11.21 6.00
N TYR A 203 8.75 -11.28 6.22
CA TYR A 203 8.14 -11.44 7.53
C TYR A 203 8.79 -12.58 8.32
N GLY A 204 8.97 -12.36 9.61
CA GLY A 204 9.43 -13.33 10.58
C GLY A 204 10.92 -13.61 10.57
N ARG A 205 11.70 -13.09 9.62
CA ARG A 205 13.16 -13.34 9.54
C ARG A 205 13.94 -12.84 10.75
N ASP A 206 13.41 -11.84 11.42
CA ASP A 206 13.95 -11.21 12.63
C ASP A 206 13.39 -11.81 13.92
N LEU A 207 12.31 -12.57 13.85
CA LEU A 207 11.65 -13.17 15.00
C LEU A 207 12.32 -14.49 15.44
N PRO A 208 12.25 -14.84 16.74
CA PRO A 208 12.65 -16.16 17.22
C PRO A 208 11.90 -17.28 16.49
N GLY A 209 12.62 -18.34 16.14
CA GLY A 209 12.03 -19.45 15.38
C GLY A 209 11.73 -19.17 13.91
N ARG A 210 11.88 -17.93 13.46
CA ARG A 210 11.67 -17.49 12.08
C ARG A 210 10.35 -17.99 11.46
N PRO A 211 9.19 -17.68 12.08
CA PRO A 211 7.90 -18.07 11.52
C PRO A 211 7.75 -17.51 10.11
N ASP A 212 7.11 -18.27 9.25
CA ASP A 212 6.85 -17.82 7.88
C ASP A 212 5.58 -16.95 7.79
N LEU A 213 5.40 -16.32 6.63
CA LEU A 213 4.25 -15.46 6.37
C LEU A 213 2.93 -16.24 6.38
N ALA A 214 2.93 -17.52 5.96
CA ALA A 214 1.73 -18.35 5.96
C ALA A 214 1.22 -18.57 7.38
N SER A 215 2.11 -18.86 8.34
CA SER A 215 1.75 -19.01 9.76
C SER A 215 1.13 -17.74 10.36
N LEU A 216 1.62 -16.57 10.00
CA LEU A 216 0.99 -15.31 10.38
C LEU A 216 -0.42 -15.18 9.81
N ILE A 217 -0.59 -15.45 8.50
CA ILE A 217 -1.88 -15.34 7.82
C ILE A 217 -2.88 -16.31 8.42
N GLU A 218 -2.49 -17.55 8.68
CA GLU A 218 -3.31 -18.55 9.38
C GLU A 218 -3.77 -18.06 10.75
N ALA A 219 -2.83 -17.54 11.56
CA ALA A 219 -3.14 -17.03 12.89
C ALA A 219 -4.16 -15.87 12.84
N VAL A 220 -4.00 -14.95 11.90
CA VAL A 220 -4.92 -13.83 11.70
C VAL A 220 -6.28 -14.31 11.19
N CYS A 221 -6.32 -15.16 10.16
CA CYS A 221 -7.57 -15.66 9.58
C CYS A 221 -8.40 -16.46 10.62
N HIS A 222 -7.75 -17.31 11.40
CA HIS A 222 -8.42 -18.07 12.47
C HIS A 222 -8.92 -17.17 13.61
N ALA A 223 -8.23 -16.05 13.88
CA ALA A 223 -8.62 -15.11 14.92
C ALA A 223 -9.89 -14.30 14.56
N VAL A 224 -10.19 -14.14 13.27
CA VAL A 224 -11.30 -13.32 12.76
C VAL A 224 -12.07 -14.03 11.63
N PRO A 225 -12.70 -15.18 11.87
CA PRO A 225 -13.31 -16.01 10.82
C PRO A 225 -14.44 -15.29 10.06
N GLU A 226 -15.10 -14.31 10.68
CA GLU A 226 -16.19 -13.53 10.07
C GLU A 226 -15.69 -12.30 9.29
N MET A 227 -14.39 -12.02 9.31
CA MET A 227 -13.80 -10.88 8.61
C MET A 227 -13.03 -11.35 7.39
N ARG A 228 -13.18 -10.69 6.25
CA ARG A 228 -12.33 -10.95 5.08
C ARG A 228 -10.90 -10.49 5.35
N VAL A 229 -9.95 -11.32 4.99
CA VAL A 229 -8.51 -11.01 5.09
C VAL A 229 -7.92 -10.89 3.70
N ARG A 230 -7.26 -9.78 3.43
CA ARG A 230 -6.61 -9.49 2.15
C ARG A 230 -5.12 -9.26 2.36
N LEU A 231 -4.30 -9.69 1.41
CA LEU A 231 -2.86 -9.52 1.47
C LEU A 231 -2.41 -8.25 0.73
N GLY A 232 -1.38 -7.62 1.24
CA GLY A 232 -0.56 -6.65 0.52
C GLY A 232 0.31 -7.31 -0.53
N SER A 233 1.35 -6.58 -0.98
CA SER A 233 2.24 -7.04 -2.06
C SER A 233 3.14 -8.19 -1.62
N LEU A 234 3.30 -9.17 -2.51
CA LEU A 234 4.14 -10.36 -2.33
C LEU A 234 5.27 -10.39 -3.36
N GLU A 235 6.44 -10.87 -2.95
CA GLU A 235 7.48 -11.26 -3.90
C GLU A 235 7.16 -12.66 -4.45
N PRO A 236 7.37 -12.93 -5.76
CA PRO A 236 6.97 -14.20 -6.39
C PRO A 236 7.52 -15.45 -5.69
N ARG A 237 8.74 -15.40 -5.13
CA ARG A 237 9.37 -16.53 -4.47
C ARG A 237 8.66 -17.01 -3.20
N THR A 238 7.82 -16.20 -2.60
CA THR A 238 7.00 -16.56 -1.44
C THR A 238 5.89 -17.53 -1.83
N VAL A 239 5.42 -17.46 -3.08
CA VAL A 239 4.34 -18.30 -3.60
C VAL A 239 4.91 -19.68 -3.94
N THR A 240 4.85 -20.59 -2.99
CA THR A 240 5.24 -22.01 -3.12
C THR A 240 4.00 -22.90 -3.07
N GLU A 241 4.15 -24.18 -3.38
CA GLU A 241 3.06 -25.16 -3.27
C GLU A 241 2.49 -25.20 -1.85
N ASP A 242 3.37 -25.27 -0.83
CA ASP A 242 2.97 -25.26 0.59
C ASP A 242 2.23 -23.98 0.97
N PHE A 243 2.76 -22.82 0.56
CA PHE A 243 2.10 -21.53 0.78
C PHE A 243 0.68 -21.50 0.19
N CYS A 244 0.52 -21.93 -1.06
CA CYS A 244 -0.77 -21.95 -1.73
C CYS A 244 -1.75 -22.94 -1.07
N ALA A 245 -1.31 -24.15 -0.75
CA ALA A 245 -2.14 -25.19 -0.12
C ALA A 245 -2.66 -24.73 1.26
N ARG A 246 -1.78 -24.16 2.10
CA ARG A 246 -2.14 -23.63 3.41
C ARG A 246 -3.14 -22.48 3.31
N LEU A 247 -2.90 -21.54 2.43
CA LEU A 247 -3.75 -20.36 2.28
C LEU A 247 -5.11 -20.70 1.64
N ALA A 248 -5.15 -21.64 0.71
CA ALA A 248 -6.41 -22.07 0.08
C ALA A 248 -7.37 -22.76 1.06
N ALA A 249 -6.86 -23.27 2.21
CA ALA A 249 -7.67 -23.82 3.28
C ALA A 249 -8.38 -22.75 4.15
N LEU A 250 -8.08 -21.45 3.95
CA LEU A 250 -8.61 -20.34 4.75
C LEU A 250 -9.84 -19.70 4.06
N PRO A 251 -11.07 -19.96 4.55
CA PRO A 251 -12.29 -19.56 3.84
C PRO A 251 -12.52 -18.04 3.78
N ASN A 252 -11.92 -17.30 4.71
CA ASN A 252 -12.03 -15.84 4.80
C ASN A 252 -10.88 -15.10 4.14
N LEU A 253 -9.90 -15.80 3.54
CA LEU A 253 -8.85 -15.17 2.76
C LEU A 253 -9.39 -14.74 1.38
N CYS A 254 -9.18 -13.49 1.02
CA CYS A 254 -9.55 -12.98 -0.30
C CYS A 254 -8.63 -13.57 -1.39
N PRO A 255 -9.14 -14.17 -2.46
CA PRO A 255 -8.33 -14.68 -3.58
C PRO A 255 -7.88 -13.52 -4.48
N HIS A 256 -7.09 -12.61 -3.92
CA HIS A 256 -6.48 -11.47 -4.57
C HIS A 256 -5.01 -11.38 -4.19
N PHE A 257 -4.12 -11.48 -5.15
CA PHE A 257 -2.69 -11.52 -4.93
C PHE A 257 -1.98 -10.48 -5.79
N HIS A 258 -1.37 -9.50 -5.13
CA HIS A 258 -0.52 -8.54 -5.80
C HIS A 258 0.93 -9.05 -5.80
N LEU A 259 1.42 -9.44 -6.98
CA LEU A 259 2.78 -9.95 -7.18
C LEU A 259 3.67 -8.88 -7.78
N SER A 260 4.77 -8.53 -7.11
CA SER A 260 5.70 -7.48 -7.57
C SER A 260 6.55 -7.96 -8.75
N LEU A 261 6.09 -7.78 -10.00
CA LEU A 261 6.82 -8.18 -11.22
C LEU A 261 7.96 -7.24 -11.57
N GLN A 262 7.68 -5.96 -11.67
CA GLN A 262 8.57 -4.86 -12.05
C GLN A 262 9.02 -4.86 -13.53
N SER A 263 9.36 -5.99 -14.15
CA SER A 263 9.66 -6.16 -15.57
C SER A 263 9.39 -7.60 -16.02
N GLY A 264 9.02 -7.79 -17.27
CA GLY A 264 8.86 -9.10 -17.91
C GLY A 264 10.08 -9.55 -18.72
N SER A 265 11.23 -8.87 -18.62
CA SER A 265 12.50 -9.26 -19.24
C SER A 265 13.52 -9.65 -18.15
N ASP A 266 14.13 -10.82 -18.27
CA ASP A 266 15.09 -11.34 -17.29
C ASP A 266 16.36 -10.47 -17.20
N THR A 267 16.79 -9.89 -18.32
CA THR A 267 17.93 -8.97 -18.36
C THR A 267 17.65 -7.65 -17.63
N VAL A 268 16.43 -7.12 -17.74
CA VAL A 268 15.99 -5.94 -16.97
C VAL A 268 15.86 -6.30 -15.49
N LEU A 269 15.25 -7.43 -15.13
CA LEU A 269 15.15 -7.92 -13.75
C LEU A 269 16.53 -8.06 -13.10
N ALA A 270 17.51 -8.59 -13.83
CA ALA A 270 18.90 -8.70 -13.36
C ALA A 270 19.51 -7.31 -13.08
N ARG A 271 19.35 -6.32 -14.00
CA ARG A 271 19.78 -4.95 -13.80
C ARG A 271 19.05 -4.26 -12.61
N MET A 272 17.77 -4.59 -12.39
CA MET A 272 17.00 -4.17 -11.22
C MET A 272 17.44 -4.86 -9.92
N LYS A 273 18.33 -5.86 -10.00
CA LYS A 273 18.76 -6.71 -8.88
C LYS A 273 17.58 -7.47 -8.25
N ARG A 274 16.62 -7.92 -9.07
CA ARG A 274 15.54 -8.80 -8.60
C ARG A 274 16.07 -10.22 -8.41
N LYS A 275 15.51 -10.93 -7.45
CA LYS A 275 15.96 -12.26 -7.02
C LYS A 275 15.15 -13.40 -7.63
N TYR A 276 14.46 -13.15 -8.73
CA TYR A 276 13.65 -14.11 -9.48
C TYR A 276 13.74 -13.81 -10.97
N THR A 277 13.38 -14.81 -11.77
CA THR A 277 13.23 -14.75 -13.23
C THR A 277 11.76 -14.69 -13.62
N THR A 278 11.50 -14.37 -14.88
CA THR A 278 10.17 -14.46 -15.51
C THR A 278 9.58 -15.86 -15.39
N GLN A 279 10.39 -16.91 -15.54
CA GLN A 279 9.96 -18.29 -15.35
C GLN A 279 9.46 -18.56 -13.94
N ARG A 280 10.22 -18.13 -12.91
CA ARG A 280 9.81 -18.29 -11.50
C ARG A 280 8.54 -17.50 -11.20
N PHE A 281 8.38 -16.32 -11.79
CA PHE A 281 7.16 -15.53 -11.66
C PHE A 281 5.95 -16.26 -12.27
N LEU A 282 6.09 -16.80 -13.49
CA LEU A 282 5.02 -17.56 -14.16
C LEU A 282 4.62 -18.82 -13.39
N GLU A 283 5.57 -19.46 -12.73
CA GLU A 283 5.29 -20.58 -11.82
C GLU A 283 4.38 -20.13 -10.66
N SER A 284 4.67 -18.99 -10.03
CA SER A 284 3.81 -18.43 -8.99
C SER A 284 2.39 -18.16 -9.48
N VAL A 285 2.25 -17.59 -10.68
CA VAL A 285 0.94 -17.38 -11.33
C VAL A 285 0.19 -18.70 -11.51
N ARG A 286 0.87 -19.76 -11.95
CA ARG A 286 0.28 -21.09 -12.14
C ARG A 286 -0.16 -21.72 -10.80
N LEU A 287 0.68 -21.65 -9.79
CA LEU A 287 0.37 -22.17 -8.47
C LEU A 287 -0.88 -21.50 -7.86
N LEU A 288 -0.95 -20.17 -7.91
CA LEU A 288 -2.13 -19.46 -7.41
C LEU A 288 -3.41 -19.84 -8.18
N ARG A 289 -3.33 -20.00 -9.50
CA ARG A 289 -4.48 -20.44 -10.30
C ARG A 289 -4.88 -21.89 -10.11
N ALA A 290 -3.94 -22.73 -9.68
CA ALA A 290 -4.22 -24.13 -9.38
C ALA A 290 -4.92 -24.31 -8.03
N HIS A 291 -4.63 -23.46 -7.04
CA HIS A 291 -5.13 -23.59 -5.68
C HIS A 291 -6.36 -22.71 -5.38
N PHE A 292 -6.56 -21.62 -6.13
CA PHE A 292 -7.66 -20.68 -5.87
C PHE A 292 -8.61 -20.61 -7.07
N ASP A 293 -9.90 -20.55 -6.78
CA ASP A 293 -10.91 -20.33 -7.81
C ASP A 293 -10.87 -18.87 -8.30
N ARG A 294 -10.53 -18.71 -9.58
CA ARG A 294 -10.49 -17.42 -10.28
C ARG A 294 -9.80 -16.31 -9.45
N PRO A 295 -8.53 -16.49 -9.02
CA PRO A 295 -7.85 -15.48 -8.22
C PRO A 295 -7.55 -14.23 -9.06
N ALA A 296 -7.77 -13.06 -8.49
CA ALA A 296 -7.30 -11.81 -9.09
C ALA A 296 -5.79 -11.69 -8.88
N LEU A 297 -5.03 -11.72 -9.96
CA LEU A 297 -3.60 -11.48 -9.96
C LEU A 297 -3.35 -10.06 -10.44
N THR A 298 -2.69 -9.26 -9.61
CA THR A 298 -2.35 -7.87 -9.92
C THR A 298 -0.85 -7.64 -9.81
N THR A 299 -0.33 -6.60 -10.47
CA THR A 299 1.11 -6.35 -10.46
C THR A 299 1.48 -4.90 -10.71
N ASP A 300 2.73 -4.57 -10.39
CA ASP A 300 3.39 -3.31 -10.77
C ASP A 300 4.39 -3.57 -11.90
N LEU A 301 4.45 -2.63 -12.85
CA LEU A 301 5.41 -2.60 -13.94
C LEU A 301 6.16 -1.27 -13.94
N ILE A 302 7.49 -1.31 -14.01
CA ILE A 302 8.35 -0.15 -14.24
C ILE A 302 8.83 -0.21 -15.68
N VAL A 303 8.53 0.83 -16.47
CA VAL A 303 8.96 0.95 -17.87
C VAL A 303 10.02 2.03 -18.02
N GLY A 304 10.89 1.84 -19.00
CA GLY A 304 11.97 2.80 -19.26
C GLY A 304 13.05 2.78 -18.19
N PHE A 305 13.34 1.61 -17.64
CA PHE A 305 14.47 1.40 -16.74
C PHE A 305 15.80 1.68 -17.50
N PRO A 306 16.86 2.19 -16.84
CA PRO A 306 18.12 2.49 -17.52
C PRO A 306 18.65 1.33 -18.36
N GLY A 307 18.92 1.60 -19.64
CA GLY A 307 19.38 0.62 -20.61
C GLY A 307 18.32 -0.39 -21.10
N GLU A 308 17.04 -0.21 -20.76
CA GLU A 308 15.96 -1.04 -21.31
C GLU A 308 15.84 -0.80 -22.82
N THR A 309 16.04 -1.86 -23.64
CA THR A 309 15.91 -1.79 -25.10
C THR A 309 14.44 -1.93 -25.52
N GLU A 310 14.15 -1.72 -26.81
CA GLU A 310 12.80 -1.95 -27.33
C GLU A 310 12.47 -3.45 -27.34
N GLU A 311 13.43 -4.31 -27.63
CA GLU A 311 13.28 -5.76 -27.61
C GLU A 311 12.93 -6.26 -26.21
N GLU A 312 13.62 -5.79 -25.17
CA GLU A 312 13.33 -6.14 -23.78
C GLU A 312 11.95 -5.63 -23.33
N PHE A 313 11.52 -4.48 -23.85
CA PHE A 313 10.17 -3.99 -23.60
C PHE A 313 9.11 -4.85 -24.32
N GLN A 314 9.37 -5.31 -25.55
CA GLN A 314 8.48 -6.26 -26.24
C GLN A 314 8.40 -7.62 -25.53
N GLU A 315 9.52 -8.15 -25.02
CA GLU A 315 9.53 -9.34 -24.15
C GLU A 315 8.62 -9.14 -22.95
N THR A 316 8.70 -7.95 -22.32
CA THR A 316 7.84 -7.59 -21.20
C THR A 316 6.36 -7.62 -21.58
N LEU A 317 5.95 -6.99 -22.68
CA LEU A 317 4.56 -7.00 -23.12
C LEU A 317 4.05 -8.43 -23.42
N ALA A 318 4.85 -9.24 -24.10
CA ALA A 318 4.52 -10.65 -24.36
C ALA A 318 4.40 -11.46 -23.07
N PHE A 319 5.25 -11.21 -22.08
CA PHE A 319 5.18 -11.87 -20.79
C PHE A 319 3.91 -11.50 -20.01
N LEU A 320 3.52 -10.22 -20.03
CA LEU A 320 2.28 -9.74 -19.39
C LEU A 320 1.05 -10.44 -19.96
N GLN A 321 0.97 -10.60 -21.29
CA GLN A 321 -0.13 -11.32 -21.94
C GLN A 321 -0.22 -12.78 -21.47
N ARG A 322 0.92 -13.46 -21.31
CA ARG A 322 0.98 -14.83 -20.77
C ARG A 322 0.51 -14.92 -19.31
N CYS A 323 0.77 -13.88 -18.51
CA CYS A 323 0.33 -13.83 -17.12
C CYS A 323 -1.16 -13.50 -16.99
N ALA A 324 -1.76 -12.76 -17.93
CA ALA A 324 -3.18 -12.37 -17.94
C ALA A 324 -3.63 -11.78 -16.59
N PHE A 325 -3.11 -10.62 -16.24
CA PHE A 325 -3.39 -9.94 -14.97
C PHE A 325 -4.82 -9.37 -14.95
N ALA A 326 -5.43 -9.38 -13.77
CA ALA A 326 -6.72 -8.74 -13.51
C ALA A 326 -6.59 -7.20 -13.50
N GLN A 327 -5.47 -6.69 -12.97
CA GLN A 327 -5.17 -5.25 -12.95
C GLN A 327 -3.67 -5.04 -12.86
N MET A 328 -3.19 -3.91 -13.41
CA MET A 328 -1.77 -3.55 -13.37
C MET A 328 -1.59 -2.06 -13.11
N HIS A 329 -0.55 -1.73 -12.35
CA HIS A 329 -0.06 -0.36 -12.22
C HIS A 329 1.24 -0.18 -12.99
N ILE A 330 1.27 0.80 -13.88
CA ILE A 330 2.41 1.05 -14.77
C ILE A 330 3.05 2.37 -14.41
N PHE A 331 4.33 2.31 -14.11
CA PHE A 331 5.13 3.46 -13.67
C PHE A 331 6.29 3.71 -14.64
N PRO A 332 6.40 4.92 -15.22
CA PRO A 332 7.67 5.31 -15.83
C PRO A 332 8.76 5.32 -14.76
N TYR A 333 9.93 4.78 -15.09
CA TYR A 333 11.08 4.81 -14.16
C TYR A 333 11.34 6.23 -13.66
N SER A 334 11.33 6.40 -12.34
CA SER A 334 11.60 7.66 -11.65
C SER A 334 13.01 7.64 -11.10
N ARG A 335 13.89 8.47 -11.64
CA ARG A 335 15.28 8.60 -11.17
C ARG A 335 15.29 9.09 -9.72
N ARG A 336 15.88 8.30 -8.81
CA ARG A 336 15.97 8.61 -7.38
C ARG A 336 17.42 8.77 -6.97
N GLN A 337 17.81 9.98 -6.59
CA GLN A 337 19.15 10.22 -6.06
C GLN A 337 19.44 9.29 -4.86
N GLY A 338 20.65 8.79 -4.74
CA GLY A 338 21.06 7.83 -3.73
C GLY A 338 20.78 6.36 -4.09
N THR A 339 20.10 6.08 -5.23
CA THR A 339 19.92 4.71 -5.71
C THR A 339 20.95 4.37 -6.82
N PRO A 340 21.40 3.10 -6.93
CA PRO A 340 22.32 2.70 -7.99
C PRO A 340 21.80 3.01 -9.40
N ALA A 341 20.52 2.79 -9.66
CA ALA A 341 19.93 3.05 -10.98
C ALA A 341 19.97 4.52 -11.40
N ALA A 342 20.07 5.45 -10.46
CA ALA A 342 20.18 6.88 -10.78
C ALA A 342 21.47 7.25 -11.52
N SER A 343 22.54 6.47 -11.35
CA SER A 343 23.84 6.67 -11.98
C SER A 343 24.12 5.69 -13.12
N MET A 344 23.23 4.74 -13.39
CA MET A 344 23.38 3.79 -14.51
C MET A 344 23.40 4.53 -15.86
N PRO A 345 24.22 4.10 -16.82
CA PRO A 345 24.16 4.61 -18.19
C PRO A 345 22.86 4.21 -18.89
N GLY A 346 22.59 4.79 -20.06
CA GLY A 346 21.39 4.44 -20.85
C GLY A 346 20.10 4.93 -20.23
N GLN A 347 20.10 6.10 -19.56
CA GLN A 347 18.87 6.75 -19.07
C GLN A 347 17.97 7.11 -20.27
N LEU A 348 16.76 6.58 -20.30
CA LEU A 348 15.79 6.86 -21.35
C LEU A 348 15.20 8.27 -21.17
N SER A 349 14.82 8.89 -22.29
CA SER A 349 14.13 10.17 -22.30
C SER A 349 12.72 10.06 -21.67
N ASN A 350 12.18 11.18 -21.21
CA ASN A 350 10.81 11.20 -20.70
C ASN A 350 9.77 10.83 -21.78
N ALA A 351 10.06 11.14 -23.04
CA ALA A 351 9.18 10.79 -24.17
C ALA A 351 9.14 9.28 -24.38
N GLU A 352 10.30 8.58 -24.37
CA GLU A 352 10.36 7.13 -24.48
C GLU A 352 9.66 6.43 -23.32
N LYS A 353 9.89 6.89 -22.07
CA LYS A 353 9.20 6.37 -20.90
C LYS A 353 7.68 6.55 -20.98
N ALA A 354 7.21 7.72 -21.44
CA ALA A 354 5.79 8.00 -21.61
C ALA A 354 5.18 7.11 -22.72
N SER A 355 5.87 6.91 -23.84
CA SER A 355 5.44 6.03 -24.92
C SER A 355 5.29 4.58 -24.42
N ARG A 356 6.29 4.05 -23.69
CA ARG A 356 6.22 2.70 -23.12
C ARG A 356 5.14 2.56 -22.07
N ALA A 357 4.96 3.58 -21.22
CA ALA A 357 3.88 3.60 -20.23
C ALA A 357 2.50 3.57 -20.90
N HIS A 358 2.31 4.32 -21.98
CA HIS A 358 1.07 4.33 -22.75
C HIS A 358 0.76 2.94 -23.35
N ARG A 359 1.72 2.34 -24.06
CA ARG A 359 1.57 0.99 -24.64
C ARG A 359 1.32 -0.08 -23.58
N GLY A 360 2.00 0.01 -22.45
CA GLY A 360 1.73 -0.86 -21.30
C GLY A 360 0.32 -0.67 -20.75
N ALA A 361 -0.15 0.58 -20.64
CA ALA A 361 -1.50 0.90 -20.14
C ALA A 361 -2.59 0.38 -21.09
N GLU A 362 -2.41 0.48 -22.40
CA GLU A 362 -3.34 -0.10 -23.39
C GLU A 362 -3.50 -1.61 -23.21
N LEU A 363 -2.37 -2.33 -23.02
CA LEU A 363 -2.40 -3.76 -22.77
C LEU A 363 -3.06 -4.08 -21.43
N ALA A 364 -2.75 -3.32 -20.36
CA ALA A 364 -3.36 -3.48 -19.05
C ALA A 364 -4.88 -3.31 -19.10
N GLN A 365 -5.38 -2.28 -19.78
CA GLN A 365 -6.81 -2.04 -19.97
C GLN A 365 -7.50 -3.16 -20.73
N ALA A 366 -6.86 -3.69 -21.78
CA ALA A 366 -7.41 -4.82 -22.54
C ALA A 366 -7.55 -6.07 -21.66
N MET A 367 -6.54 -6.39 -20.84
CA MET A 367 -6.58 -7.51 -19.89
C MET A 367 -7.63 -7.29 -18.80
N GLU A 368 -7.70 -6.10 -18.18
CA GLU A 368 -8.68 -5.76 -17.15
C GLU A 368 -10.11 -5.87 -17.70
N ARG A 369 -10.37 -5.36 -18.89
CA ARG A 369 -11.68 -5.49 -19.54
C ARG A 369 -12.06 -6.95 -19.78
N SER A 370 -11.13 -7.78 -20.26
CA SER A 370 -11.35 -9.22 -20.42
C SER A 370 -11.66 -9.90 -19.09
N TRP A 371 -10.92 -9.54 -18.03
CA TRP A 371 -11.14 -10.05 -16.67
C TRP A 371 -12.53 -9.68 -16.16
N LEU A 372 -12.92 -8.41 -16.23
CA LEU A 372 -14.24 -7.93 -15.77
C LEU A 372 -15.39 -8.55 -16.56
N THR A 373 -15.26 -8.67 -17.89
CA THR A 373 -16.27 -9.29 -18.74
C THR A 373 -16.54 -10.75 -18.35
N GLY A 374 -15.50 -11.47 -17.93
CA GLY A 374 -15.64 -12.85 -17.46
C GLY A 374 -16.47 -13.02 -16.18
N TRP A 375 -16.83 -11.94 -15.48
CA TRP A 375 -17.67 -11.97 -14.28
C TRP A 375 -19.15 -11.69 -14.56
N ILE A 376 -19.53 -11.26 -15.76
CA ILE A 376 -20.93 -10.99 -16.11
C ILE A 376 -21.75 -12.26 -15.94
N GLY A 377 -22.90 -12.14 -15.26
CA GLY A 377 -23.80 -13.23 -14.89
C GLY A 377 -23.41 -13.98 -13.61
N GLN A 378 -22.22 -13.73 -13.03
CA GLN A 378 -21.81 -14.34 -11.77
C GLN A 378 -22.39 -13.58 -10.57
N THR A 379 -22.77 -14.32 -9.52
CA THR A 379 -23.16 -13.74 -8.23
C THR A 379 -21.98 -13.85 -7.27
N VAL A 380 -21.56 -12.71 -6.74
CA VAL A 380 -20.38 -12.59 -5.87
C VAL A 380 -20.69 -11.74 -4.62
N PRO A 381 -20.06 -12.02 -3.47
CA PRO A 381 -20.25 -11.17 -2.29
C PRO A 381 -19.50 -9.84 -2.46
N VAL A 382 -20.21 -8.73 -2.25
CA VAL A 382 -19.63 -7.36 -2.31
C VAL A 382 -19.74 -6.72 -0.94
N LEU A 383 -18.62 -6.22 -0.43
CA LEU A 383 -18.59 -5.36 0.76
C LEU A 383 -18.75 -3.91 0.32
N PHE A 384 -19.85 -3.28 0.71
CA PHE A 384 -20.17 -1.91 0.36
C PHE A 384 -19.54 -0.91 1.33
N GLU A 385 -19.01 0.19 0.79
CA GLU A 385 -18.19 1.15 1.51
C GLU A 385 -18.82 2.54 1.55
N GLU A 386 -19.16 3.10 0.41
CA GLU A 386 -19.67 4.46 0.29
C GLU A 386 -20.72 4.59 -0.80
N GLU A 387 -21.58 5.58 -0.66
CA GLU A 387 -22.47 6.02 -1.73
C GLU A 387 -21.84 7.19 -2.46
N LYS A 388 -21.79 7.12 -3.78
CA LYS A 388 -21.29 8.18 -4.64
C LYS A 388 -22.04 8.23 -5.95
N GLU A 389 -22.48 9.44 -6.35
CA GLU A 389 -23.17 9.66 -7.63
C GLU A 389 -24.43 8.81 -7.81
N GLY A 390 -25.16 8.50 -6.72
CA GLY A 390 -26.37 7.69 -6.73
C GLY A 390 -26.14 6.18 -6.86
N PHE A 391 -24.89 5.72 -6.65
CA PHE A 391 -24.52 4.32 -6.60
C PHE A 391 -23.78 4.00 -5.31
N TRP A 392 -24.11 2.87 -4.72
CA TRP A 392 -23.27 2.25 -3.71
C TRP A 392 -22.07 1.58 -4.35
N ARG A 393 -20.89 1.85 -3.82
CA ARG A 393 -19.61 1.30 -4.25
C ARG A 393 -19.12 0.31 -3.22
N GLY A 394 -18.64 -0.83 -3.69
CA GLY A 394 -18.06 -1.86 -2.84
C GLY A 394 -17.06 -2.73 -3.59
N HIS A 395 -16.41 -3.65 -2.90
CA HIS A 395 -15.42 -4.54 -3.51
C HIS A 395 -15.74 -6.02 -3.26
N THR A 396 -15.52 -6.82 -4.30
CA THR A 396 -15.54 -8.28 -4.20
C THR A 396 -14.30 -8.82 -3.46
N PRO A 397 -14.26 -10.11 -3.09
CA PRO A 397 -13.03 -10.75 -2.59
C PRO A 397 -11.85 -10.63 -3.58
N GLN A 398 -12.11 -10.65 -4.89
CA GLN A 398 -11.13 -10.45 -5.96
C GLN A 398 -10.74 -8.98 -6.17
N TYR A 399 -11.24 -8.07 -5.34
CA TYR A 399 -10.98 -6.63 -5.40
C TYR A 399 -11.56 -5.92 -6.64
N ILE A 400 -12.59 -6.45 -7.25
CA ILE A 400 -13.35 -5.77 -8.30
C ILE A 400 -14.22 -4.70 -7.64
N GLU A 401 -14.11 -3.43 -8.06
CA GLU A 401 -15.06 -2.39 -7.68
C GLU A 401 -16.39 -2.69 -8.35
N VAL A 402 -17.46 -2.76 -7.54
CA VAL A 402 -18.83 -2.98 -8.03
C VAL A 402 -19.69 -1.80 -7.63
N ARG A 403 -20.49 -1.31 -8.59
CA ARG A 403 -21.51 -0.26 -8.37
C ARG A 403 -22.90 -0.83 -8.51
N VAL A 404 -23.74 -0.57 -7.51
CA VAL A 404 -25.15 -0.98 -7.50
C VAL A 404 -26.05 0.18 -7.11
N LYS A 405 -27.30 0.17 -7.55
CA LYS A 405 -28.36 0.99 -6.96
C LYS A 405 -28.89 0.29 -5.71
N GLY A 406 -29.23 1.05 -4.68
CA GLY A 406 -29.74 0.51 -3.42
C GLY A 406 -29.78 1.58 -2.34
N GLU A 407 -30.20 1.20 -1.14
CA GLU A 407 -30.26 2.07 0.03
C GLU A 407 -29.60 1.38 1.22
N HIS A 408 -28.97 2.17 2.09
CA HIS A 408 -28.43 1.72 3.38
C HIS A 408 -27.45 0.55 3.32
N LEU A 409 -26.58 0.48 2.27
CA LEU A 409 -25.66 -0.64 2.08
C LEU A 409 -24.29 -0.46 2.80
N HIS A 410 -24.06 0.67 3.47
CA HIS A 410 -22.77 0.91 4.16
C HIS A 410 -22.40 -0.25 5.10
N ASN A 411 -21.16 -0.73 4.98
CA ASN A 411 -20.58 -1.81 5.78
C ASN A 411 -21.33 -3.15 5.69
N GLN A 412 -22.14 -3.35 4.65
CA GLN A 412 -22.85 -4.60 4.40
C GLN A 412 -22.11 -5.46 3.39
N LEU A 413 -22.04 -6.76 3.67
CA LEU A 413 -21.61 -7.78 2.73
C LEU A 413 -22.86 -8.40 2.10
N ARG A 414 -23.07 -8.16 0.79
CA ARG A 414 -24.28 -8.60 0.10
C ARG A 414 -23.95 -9.38 -1.18
N PRO A 415 -24.68 -10.43 -1.53
CA PRO A 415 -24.53 -11.09 -2.82
C PRO A 415 -25.02 -10.16 -3.94
N VAL A 416 -24.19 -9.98 -4.97
CA VAL A 416 -24.47 -9.14 -6.14
C VAL A 416 -24.28 -9.94 -7.41
N THR A 417 -25.27 -9.94 -8.29
CA THR A 417 -25.14 -10.47 -9.65
C THR A 417 -24.53 -9.39 -10.54
N ILE A 418 -23.37 -9.65 -11.12
CA ILE A 418 -22.70 -8.74 -12.05
C ILE A 418 -23.48 -8.71 -13.37
N THR A 419 -23.92 -7.53 -13.81
CA THR A 419 -24.74 -7.34 -15.00
C THR A 419 -23.99 -6.71 -16.17
N ALA A 420 -22.93 -5.93 -15.89
CA ALA A 420 -22.12 -5.29 -16.91
C ALA A 420 -20.70 -5.02 -16.41
N ALA A 421 -19.75 -4.98 -17.36
CA ALA A 421 -18.38 -4.51 -17.15
C ALA A 421 -18.25 -3.07 -17.66
N GLY A 422 -17.67 -2.18 -16.83
CA GLY A 422 -17.22 -0.85 -17.22
C GLY A 422 -15.71 -0.83 -17.56
N ASP A 423 -15.10 0.35 -17.58
CA ASP A 423 -13.67 0.49 -17.93
C ASP A 423 -12.72 -0.10 -16.87
N SER A 424 -13.01 0.10 -15.58
CA SER A 424 -12.21 -0.43 -14.45
C SER A 424 -13.08 -0.85 -13.27
N LEU A 425 -14.35 -1.11 -13.51
CA LEU A 425 -15.34 -1.49 -12.50
C LEU A 425 -16.43 -2.35 -13.12
N ALA A 426 -17.28 -2.94 -12.28
CA ALA A 426 -18.46 -3.68 -12.71
C ALA A 426 -19.73 -3.02 -12.19
N TYR A 427 -20.84 -3.27 -12.87
CA TYR A 427 -22.18 -2.94 -12.40
C TYR A 427 -22.90 -4.22 -12.02
N GLY A 428 -23.79 -4.15 -11.05
CA GLY A 428 -24.56 -5.31 -10.62
C GLY A 428 -25.87 -4.95 -9.97
N THR A 429 -26.60 -6.00 -9.60
CA THR A 429 -27.84 -5.92 -8.85
C THR A 429 -27.70 -6.75 -7.58
N VAL A 430 -28.05 -6.15 -6.43
CA VAL A 430 -28.10 -6.89 -5.16
C VAL A 430 -29.13 -8.00 -5.29
N LYS A 431 -28.75 -9.21 -4.98
CA LYS A 431 -29.67 -10.34 -4.91
C LYS A 431 -30.45 -10.22 -3.61
N GLU A 432 -31.75 -10.06 -3.69
CA GLU A 432 -32.62 -10.12 -2.52
C GLU A 432 -32.51 -11.51 -1.86
N GLU A 433 -32.35 -11.53 -0.56
CA GLU A 433 -32.51 -12.77 0.19
C GLU A 433 -33.95 -13.21 0.06
N GLN A 434 -34.20 -14.36 -0.53
CA GLN A 434 -35.55 -14.97 -0.47
C GLN A 434 -35.83 -15.25 1.01
N PRO A 435 -37.00 -14.81 1.50
CA PRO A 435 -37.40 -14.97 2.90
C PRO A 435 -37.48 -16.44 3.32
#